data_4b10112b08a9dd4d7ded19e2c90f3d45
#
_entry.id   4b10112b08a9dd4d7ded19e2c90f3d45
#
_cell.length_a   1.000
_cell.length_b   1.000
_cell.length_c   1.000
_cell.angle_alpha   90.00
_cell.angle_beta   90.00
_cell.angle_gamma   90.00
#
_symmetry.space_group_name_H-M   'P 1'
#
loop_
_entity.id
_entity.type
_entity.pdbx_description
1 polymer ?
#
loop_
_entity_poly.entity_id
_entity_poly.type
_entity_poly.pdbx_seq_one_letter_code
_entity_poly.pdbx_strand_id
1 'polypeptide(L)'
;MEDILSRLSSGRVIVADGPMGTMLQEAGLPTGTSPEGWLLENPAPARDVHRAYVEAGADMILTCTFGGTRARLEGGGLADRVAEINRRAVEIAREAAADRAYVAGDIGPLGQFLAPLGTLTYVQAVEIFAEQAAALAEAGVDVLYIETMSDLNEVRAAVQGAREAGPGVPIFCTLSFDSHGRTNMGVRPEEAAQVLLGLGVDAFGANCGATLEMTEGAVVKMHQAAPQSPLIVKPNAGKPHLEGERVIYDATPEDMAGYARRFVALGGRVVGACCGSRPPHIRAIAQAVG
;
A
#
# COMPACT_ATOMS: atom_id res chain seq x y z
N MET A 1 -9.81 13.73 13.82
CA MET A 1 -8.61 12.94 14.28
C MET A 1 -7.39 13.87 14.36
N GLU A 2 -6.33 13.53 15.15
CA GLU A 2 -5.02 14.19 15.04
C GLU A 2 -4.44 13.92 13.64
N ASP A 3 -3.49 14.76 13.18
CA ASP A 3 -2.84 14.50 11.90
C ASP A 3 -1.94 13.26 11.96
N ILE A 4 -1.72 12.61 10.79
CA ILE A 4 -1.04 11.33 10.73
C ILE A 4 0.44 11.40 11.14
N LEU A 5 1.14 12.53 10.89
CA LEU A 5 2.54 12.72 11.30
C LEU A 5 2.67 12.90 12.81
N SER A 6 1.73 13.61 13.43
CA SER A 6 1.63 13.69 14.90
C SER A 6 1.42 12.32 15.52
N ARG A 7 0.56 11.48 14.93
CA ARG A 7 0.34 10.09 15.36
C ARG A 7 1.62 9.25 15.25
N LEU A 8 2.33 9.33 14.12
CA LEU A 8 3.62 8.63 13.94
C LEU A 8 4.67 9.07 14.97
N SER A 9 4.78 10.39 15.20
CA SER A 9 5.75 10.98 16.13
C SER A 9 5.48 10.64 17.59
N SER A 10 4.21 10.37 17.94
CA SER A 10 3.82 9.96 19.29
C SER A 10 4.30 8.55 19.68
N GLY A 11 4.81 7.77 18.71
CA GLY A 11 5.22 6.39 18.91
C GLY A 11 4.05 5.39 18.93
N ARG A 12 2.79 5.84 18.83
CA ARG A 12 1.62 4.96 18.74
C ARG A 12 1.57 4.29 17.39
N VAL A 13 1.24 3.01 17.37
CA VAL A 13 1.09 2.23 16.15
C VAL A 13 -0.16 2.69 15.40
N ILE A 14 -0.06 2.74 14.08
CA ILE A 14 -1.18 2.88 13.15
C ILE A 14 -1.46 1.50 12.58
N VAL A 15 -2.63 0.97 12.84
CA VAL A 15 -3.07 -0.30 12.24
C VAL A 15 -3.59 0.00 10.84
N ALA A 16 -2.90 -0.50 9.82
CA ALA A 16 -3.35 -0.39 8.44
C ALA A 16 -4.28 -1.58 8.09
N ASP A 17 -5.05 -1.39 7.03
CA ASP A 17 -5.98 -2.38 6.51
C ASP A 17 -5.31 -3.61 5.86
N GLY A 18 -6.13 -4.43 5.20
CA GLY A 18 -5.76 -5.58 4.36
C GLY A 18 -5.99 -5.30 2.87
N PRO A 19 -5.96 -6.35 2.02
CA PRO A 19 -6.04 -6.22 0.57
C PRO A 19 -7.45 -5.80 0.12
N MET A 20 -7.51 -4.91 -0.88
CA MET A 20 -8.75 -4.55 -1.56
C MET A 20 -9.10 -5.57 -2.66
N GLY A 21 -8.17 -5.88 -3.56
CA GLY A 21 -8.44 -6.67 -4.76
C GLY A 21 -9.03 -8.05 -4.48
N THR A 22 -8.45 -8.82 -3.56
CA THR A 22 -8.96 -10.17 -3.19
C THR A 22 -10.37 -10.10 -2.59
N MET A 23 -10.63 -9.09 -1.76
CA MET A 23 -11.95 -8.91 -1.14
C MET A 23 -13.01 -8.52 -2.18
N LEU A 24 -12.65 -7.71 -3.19
CA LEU A 24 -13.55 -7.36 -4.28
C LEU A 24 -13.84 -8.56 -5.19
N GLN A 25 -12.85 -9.43 -5.45
CA GLN A 25 -13.07 -10.68 -6.19
C GLN A 25 -14.08 -11.58 -5.47
N GLU A 26 -14.00 -11.70 -4.15
CA GLU A 26 -15.00 -12.41 -3.34
C GLU A 26 -16.39 -11.74 -3.38
N ALA A 27 -16.41 -10.41 -3.52
CA ALA A 27 -17.65 -9.63 -3.65
C ALA A 27 -18.21 -9.58 -5.09
N GLY A 28 -17.61 -10.30 -6.04
CA GLY A 28 -18.13 -10.46 -7.40
C GLY A 28 -17.42 -9.64 -8.48
N LEU A 29 -16.25 -9.05 -8.20
CA LEU A 29 -15.42 -8.43 -9.24
C LEU A 29 -15.04 -9.49 -10.28
N PRO A 30 -15.41 -9.33 -11.56
CA PRO A 30 -15.09 -10.31 -12.59
C PRO A 30 -13.58 -10.44 -12.83
N THR A 31 -13.13 -11.66 -13.10
CA THR A 31 -11.72 -11.91 -13.44
C THR A 31 -11.29 -11.07 -14.66
N GLY A 32 -10.14 -10.41 -14.54
CA GLY A 32 -9.60 -9.56 -15.61
C GLY A 32 -10.18 -8.14 -15.66
N THR A 33 -11.10 -7.81 -14.76
CA THR A 33 -11.63 -6.44 -14.63
C THR A 33 -10.79 -5.64 -13.64
N SER A 34 -10.45 -4.39 -13.99
CA SER A 34 -9.79 -3.45 -13.09
C SER A 34 -10.72 -3.08 -11.92
N PRO A 35 -10.27 -3.24 -10.66
CA PRO A 35 -11.01 -2.75 -9.50
C PRO A 35 -11.37 -1.26 -9.60
N GLU A 36 -10.45 -0.45 -10.10
CA GLU A 36 -10.59 0.99 -10.23
C GLU A 36 -11.69 1.40 -11.22
N GLY A 37 -11.82 0.67 -12.33
CA GLY A 37 -12.91 0.88 -13.28
C GLY A 37 -14.24 0.36 -12.75
N TRP A 38 -14.22 -0.82 -12.11
CA TRP A 38 -15.42 -1.47 -11.60
C TRP A 38 -16.11 -0.69 -10.48
N LEU A 39 -15.36 -0.02 -9.62
CA LEU A 39 -15.91 0.77 -8.51
C LEU A 39 -16.79 1.95 -8.97
N LEU A 40 -16.62 2.46 -10.18
CA LEU A 40 -17.44 3.56 -10.70
C LEU A 40 -18.90 3.14 -10.87
N GLU A 41 -19.12 1.90 -11.32
CA GLU A 41 -20.45 1.32 -11.51
C GLU A 41 -20.94 0.59 -10.26
N ASN A 42 -20.00 0.05 -9.47
CA ASN A 42 -20.27 -0.78 -8.30
C ASN A 42 -19.55 -0.26 -7.05
N PRO A 43 -19.92 0.91 -6.50
CA PRO A 43 -19.21 1.50 -5.35
C PRO A 43 -19.47 0.77 -4.02
N ALA A 44 -20.59 0.07 -3.88
CA ALA A 44 -20.99 -0.56 -2.63
C ALA A 44 -20.00 -1.62 -2.13
N PRO A 45 -19.51 -2.58 -2.95
CA PRO A 45 -18.52 -3.56 -2.50
C PRO A 45 -17.23 -2.93 -1.96
N ALA A 46 -16.68 -1.92 -2.63
CA ALA A 46 -15.47 -1.24 -2.15
C ALA A 46 -15.72 -0.55 -0.81
N ARG A 47 -16.84 0.15 -0.66
CA ARG A 47 -17.25 0.76 0.62
C ARG A 47 -17.41 -0.27 1.73
N ASP A 48 -18.03 -1.40 1.44
CA ASP A 48 -18.29 -2.45 2.45
C ASP A 48 -16.97 -3.12 2.88
N VAL A 49 -16.00 -3.31 1.98
CA VAL A 49 -14.65 -3.79 2.31
C VAL A 49 -13.94 -2.80 3.24
N HIS A 50 -13.93 -1.51 2.89
CA HIS A 50 -13.33 -0.46 3.74
C HIS A 50 -13.97 -0.45 5.14
N ARG A 51 -15.32 -0.49 5.20
CA ARG A 51 -16.06 -0.53 6.47
C ARG A 51 -15.68 -1.74 7.31
N ALA A 52 -15.57 -2.92 6.69
CA ALA A 52 -15.18 -4.14 7.39
C ALA A 52 -13.78 -4.04 8.02
N TYR A 53 -12.82 -3.37 7.36
CA TYR A 53 -11.50 -3.13 7.94
C TYR A 53 -11.53 -2.10 9.07
N VAL A 54 -12.27 -1.01 8.92
CA VAL A 54 -12.45 -0.02 10.02
C VAL A 54 -13.10 -0.67 11.24
N GLU A 55 -14.12 -1.51 11.04
CA GLU A 55 -14.79 -2.27 12.12
C GLU A 55 -13.88 -3.36 12.73
N ALA A 56 -12.89 -3.83 11.98
CA ALA A 56 -11.86 -4.72 12.48
C ALA A 56 -10.77 -3.99 13.31
N GLY A 57 -10.77 -2.66 13.34
CA GLY A 57 -9.84 -1.85 14.11
C GLY A 57 -8.70 -1.24 13.30
N ALA A 58 -8.85 -1.13 11.98
CA ALA A 58 -7.89 -0.38 11.17
C ALA A 58 -7.98 1.12 11.48
N ASP A 59 -6.85 1.73 11.80
CA ASP A 59 -6.67 3.19 11.95
C ASP A 59 -6.44 3.89 10.60
N MET A 60 -6.04 3.15 9.57
CA MET A 60 -5.77 3.65 8.23
C MET A 60 -6.27 2.65 7.18
N ILE A 61 -6.99 3.15 6.17
CA ILE A 61 -7.46 2.38 5.01
C ILE A 61 -6.89 2.96 3.72
N LEU A 62 -6.49 2.10 2.78
CA LEU A 62 -5.97 2.47 1.48
C LEU A 62 -7.11 2.55 0.47
N THR A 63 -7.14 3.60 -0.35
CA THR A 63 -8.15 3.74 -1.41
C THR A 63 -8.04 2.63 -2.46
N CYS A 64 -9.12 2.33 -3.16
CA CYS A 64 -9.12 1.36 -4.27
C CYS A 64 -8.53 1.99 -5.54
N THR A 65 -7.24 2.36 -5.50
CA THR A 65 -6.53 3.11 -6.56
C THR A 65 -5.12 2.60 -6.85
N PHE A 66 -4.80 1.38 -6.44
CA PHE A 66 -3.50 0.74 -6.71
C PHE A 66 -3.11 0.79 -8.19
N GLY A 67 -4.05 0.55 -9.10
CA GLY A 67 -3.91 0.66 -10.55
C GLY A 67 -4.48 1.97 -11.12
N GLY A 68 -4.57 3.03 -10.34
CA GLY A 68 -5.23 4.29 -10.69
C GLY A 68 -4.41 5.25 -11.56
N THR A 69 -3.21 4.89 -11.99
CA THR A 69 -2.41 5.67 -12.94
C THR A 69 -2.92 5.54 -14.37
N ARG A 70 -2.69 6.56 -15.20
CA ARG A 70 -3.00 6.53 -16.66
C ARG A 70 -2.44 5.27 -17.34
N ALA A 71 -1.20 4.90 -17.03
CA ALA A 71 -0.54 3.74 -17.61
C ALA A 71 -1.25 2.41 -17.30
N ARG A 72 -1.78 2.26 -16.08
CA ARG A 72 -2.52 1.07 -15.65
C ARG A 72 -3.95 1.05 -16.18
N LEU A 73 -4.59 2.19 -16.25
CA LEU A 73 -5.97 2.36 -16.71
C LEU A 73 -6.11 2.23 -18.24
N GLU A 74 -5.02 2.39 -19.00
CA GLU A 74 -5.00 2.31 -20.46
C GLU A 74 -5.53 0.97 -20.98
N GLY A 75 -5.13 -0.14 -20.35
CA GLY A 75 -5.57 -1.49 -20.73
C GLY A 75 -7.08 -1.71 -20.65
N GLY A 76 -7.77 -0.93 -19.83
CA GLY A 76 -9.24 -0.92 -19.69
C GLY A 76 -9.94 0.20 -20.47
N GLY A 77 -9.21 1.00 -21.28
CA GLY A 77 -9.78 2.15 -21.98
C GLY A 77 -10.19 3.31 -21.06
N LEU A 78 -9.58 3.39 -19.87
CA LEU A 78 -9.94 4.35 -18.82
C LEU A 78 -8.86 5.43 -18.58
N ALA A 79 -7.85 5.50 -19.44
CA ALA A 79 -6.70 6.41 -19.30
C ALA A 79 -7.09 7.88 -19.13
N ASP A 80 -8.18 8.33 -19.74
CA ASP A 80 -8.66 9.73 -19.65
C ASP A 80 -9.55 9.99 -18.42
N ARG A 81 -9.76 8.98 -17.56
CA ARG A 81 -10.61 9.06 -16.36
C ARG A 81 -9.82 9.00 -15.05
N VAL A 82 -8.51 9.24 -15.07
CA VAL A 82 -7.64 9.18 -13.87
C VAL A 82 -8.21 10.02 -12.73
N ALA A 83 -8.49 11.29 -12.97
CA ALA A 83 -8.99 12.21 -11.93
C ALA A 83 -10.35 11.77 -11.37
N GLU A 84 -11.27 11.33 -12.23
CA GLU A 84 -12.59 10.86 -11.82
C GLU A 84 -12.51 9.62 -10.93
N ILE A 85 -11.74 8.61 -11.38
CA ILE A 85 -11.60 7.32 -10.69
C ILE A 85 -10.95 7.52 -9.31
N ASN A 86 -9.83 8.22 -9.24
CA ASN A 86 -9.10 8.44 -7.99
C ASN A 86 -9.94 9.26 -6.99
N ARG A 87 -10.59 10.34 -7.43
CA ARG A 87 -11.50 11.11 -6.58
C ARG A 87 -12.65 10.25 -6.06
N ARG A 88 -13.30 9.47 -6.92
CA ARG A 88 -14.43 8.61 -6.51
C ARG A 88 -13.99 7.56 -5.48
N ALA A 89 -12.82 6.97 -5.65
CA ALA A 89 -12.27 6.01 -4.70
C ALA A 89 -12.01 6.66 -3.31
N VAL A 90 -11.50 7.89 -3.27
CA VAL A 90 -11.32 8.64 -2.01
C VAL A 90 -12.67 8.93 -1.35
N GLU A 91 -13.69 9.37 -2.10
CA GLU A 91 -15.04 9.60 -1.57
C GLU A 91 -15.60 8.35 -0.90
N ILE A 92 -15.49 7.18 -1.56
CA ILE A 92 -15.95 5.90 -1.04
C ILE A 92 -15.21 5.52 0.25
N ALA A 93 -13.88 5.71 0.28
CA ALA A 93 -13.07 5.44 1.46
C ALA A 93 -13.45 6.38 2.62
N ARG A 94 -13.64 7.68 2.35
CA ARG A 94 -14.08 8.66 3.36
C ARG A 94 -15.46 8.34 3.93
N GLU A 95 -16.43 7.92 3.08
CA GLU A 95 -17.75 7.44 3.55
C GLU A 95 -17.61 6.26 4.52
N ALA A 96 -16.70 5.34 4.26
CA ALA A 96 -16.47 4.17 5.11
C ALA A 96 -15.70 4.49 6.38
N ALA A 97 -14.70 5.37 6.29
CA ALA A 97 -13.86 5.80 7.41
C ALA A 97 -14.65 6.56 8.49
N ALA A 98 -15.60 7.41 8.09
CA ALA A 98 -16.49 8.16 8.98
C ALA A 98 -15.74 8.80 10.18
N ASP A 99 -14.62 9.46 9.93
CA ASP A 99 -13.71 10.09 10.91
C ASP A 99 -13.04 9.13 11.94
N ARG A 100 -13.13 7.81 11.70
CA ARG A 100 -12.52 6.78 12.57
C ARG A 100 -11.17 6.28 12.07
N ALA A 101 -10.86 6.49 10.78
CA ALA A 101 -9.63 6.04 10.16
C ALA A 101 -9.08 7.08 9.18
N TYR A 102 -7.75 7.11 9.04
CA TYR A 102 -7.07 7.86 7.99
C TYR A 102 -7.37 7.24 6.63
N VAL A 103 -7.43 8.07 5.60
CA VAL A 103 -7.57 7.62 4.21
C VAL A 103 -6.25 7.84 3.49
N ALA A 104 -5.59 6.76 3.13
CA ALA A 104 -4.35 6.75 2.37
C ALA A 104 -4.66 6.62 0.87
N GLY A 105 -4.18 7.56 0.07
CA GLY A 105 -4.27 7.50 -1.39
C GLY A 105 -3.27 6.48 -1.93
N ASP A 106 -3.76 5.33 -2.35
CA ASP A 106 -2.95 4.20 -2.78
C ASP A 106 -2.41 4.38 -4.20
N ILE A 107 -1.09 4.23 -4.37
CA ILE A 107 -0.36 4.39 -5.63
C ILE A 107 0.53 3.16 -5.83
N GLY A 108 0.15 2.27 -6.74
CA GLY A 108 0.93 1.10 -7.11
C GLY A 108 1.93 1.35 -8.24
N PRO A 109 2.73 0.34 -8.62
CA PRO A 109 3.67 0.41 -9.74
C PRO A 109 2.96 0.62 -11.09
N LEU A 110 3.63 1.26 -12.03
CA LEU A 110 3.12 1.55 -13.38
C LEU A 110 2.82 0.28 -14.21
N GLY A 111 3.43 -0.85 -13.83
CA GLY A 111 3.29 -2.11 -14.58
C GLY A 111 4.08 -2.13 -15.89
N GLN A 112 4.95 -1.16 -16.09
CA GLN A 112 5.85 -1.03 -17.23
C GLN A 112 7.28 -0.77 -16.72
N PHE A 113 8.28 -1.28 -17.45
CA PHE A 113 9.67 -1.01 -17.11
C PHE A 113 10.10 0.38 -17.61
N LEU A 114 10.88 1.09 -16.79
CA LEU A 114 11.55 2.31 -17.22
C LEU A 114 12.73 1.99 -18.14
N ALA A 115 13.11 2.96 -18.96
CA ALA A 115 14.33 2.86 -19.77
C ALA A 115 15.57 2.63 -18.87
N PRO A 116 16.54 1.81 -19.29
CA PRO A 116 16.70 1.18 -20.61
C PRO A 116 16.01 -0.18 -20.75
N LEU A 117 15.39 -0.75 -19.69
CA LEU A 117 14.73 -2.07 -19.73
C LEU A 117 13.38 -2.03 -20.46
N GLY A 118 12.70 -0.91 -20.40
CA GLY A 118 11.46 -0.61 -21.14
C GLY A 118 11.58 0.64 -21.98
N THR A 119 10.43 1.16 -22.40
CA THR A 119 10.36 2.36 -23.26
C THR A 119 9.98 3.63 -22.49
N LEU A 120 9.47 3.47 -21.26
CA LEU A 120 9.00 4.59 -20.45
C LEU A 120 10.21 5.38 -19.90
N THR A 121 10.28 6.66 -20.20
CA THR A 121 11.33 7.52 -19.66
C THR A 121 11.03 7.90 -18.20
N TYR A 122 12.08 8.28 -17.46
CA TYR A 122 11.92 8.76 -16.08
C TYR A 122 10.98 9.98 -15.98
N VAL A 123 11.10 10.93 -16.90
CA VAL A 123 10.23 12.13 -16.94
C VAL A 123 8.77 11.77 -17.15
N GLN A 124 8.49 10.87 -18.09
CA GLN A 124 7.11 10.37 -18.29
C GLN A 124 6.57 9.65 -17.05
N ALA A 125 7.41 8.86 -16.37
CA ALA A 125 6.99 8.21 -15.13
C ALA A 125 6.64 9.23 -14.04
N VAL A 126 7.42 10.30 -13.87
CA VAL A 126 7.12 11.40 -12.94
C VAL A 126 5.78 12.04 -13.29
N GLU A 127 5.53 12.37 -14.56
CA GLU A 127 4.26 12.98 -15.02
C GLU A 127 3.05 12.08 -14.74
N ILE A 128 3.17 10.77 -14.99
CA ILE A 128 2.10 9.79 -14.76
C ILE A 128 1.79 9.67 -13.27
N PHE A 129 2.80 9.59 -12.40
CA PHE A 129 2.59 9.56 -10.95
C PHE A 129 2.04 10.89 -10.43
N ALA A 130 2.50 12.02 -10.95
CA ALA A 130 2.00 13.34 -10.57
C ALA A 130 0.50 13.50 -10.89
N GLU A 131 0.03 13.00 -12.04
CA GLU A 131 -1.39 13.04 -12.42
C GLU A 131 -2.27 12.31 -11.39
N GLN A 132 -1.89 11.10 -10.99
CA GLN A 132 -2.63 10.34 -9.97
C GLN A 132 -2.53 11.01 -8.60
N ALA A 133 -1.34 11.42 -8.19
CA ALA A 133 -1.11 12.05 -6.90
C ALA A 133 -1.89 13.36 -6.74
N ALA A 134 -1.99 14.17 -7.81
CA ALA A 134 -2.82 15.38 -7.84
C ALA A 134 -4.28 15.05 -7.55
N ALA A 135 -4.84 14.07 -8.25
CA ALA A 135 -6.25 13.68 -8.07
C ALA A 135 -6.54 13.18 -6.64
N LEU A 136 -5.62 12.42 -6.05
CA LEU A 136 -5.72 11.92 -4.68
C LEU A 136 -5.59 13.06 -3.65
N ALA A 137 -4.61 13.95 -3.82
CA ALA A 137 -4.38 15.08 -2.93
C ALA A 137 -5.55 16.08 -2.96
N GLU A 138 -6.06 16.42 -4.15
CA GLU A 138 -7.22 17.29 -4.33
C GLU A 138 -8.50 16.69 -3.73
N ALA A 139 -8.63 15.37 -3.75
CA ALA A 139 -9.74 14.67 -3.10
C ALA A 139 -9.61 14.61 -1.56
N GLY A 140 -8.48 15.05 -1.01
CA GLY A 140 -8.28 15.22 0.42
C GLY A 140 -7.88 13.95 1.16
N VAL A 141 -6.92 13.16 0.64
CA VAL A 141 -6.30 12.05 1.38
C VAL A 141 -5.41 12.55 2.51
N ASP A 142 -5.22 11.77 3.57
CA ASP A 142 -4.36 12.11 4.71
C ASP A 142 -2.88 11.81 4.42
N VAL A 143 -2.61 10.92 3.46
CA VAL A 143 -1.27 10.49 3.05
C VAL A 143 -1.31 9.95 1.60
N LEU A 144 -0.27 10.21 0.81
CA LEU A 144 -0.01 9.52 -0.46
C LEU A 144 0.81 8.26 -0.16
N TYR A 145 0.25 7.09 -0.44
CA TYR A 145 0.82 5.80 -0.09
C TYR A 145 1.30 5.06 -1.36
N ILE A 146 2.60 5.13 -1.61
CA ILE A 146 3.26 4.46 -2.72
C ILE A 146 3.61 3.04 -2.27
N GLU A 147 3.04 1.99 -2.88
CA GLU A 147 3.25 0.63 -2.39
C GLU A 147 3.72 -0.37 -3.44
N THR A 148 4.27 -1.49 -2.96
CA THR A 148 4.62 -2.68 -3.75
C THR A 148 5.66 -2.39 -4.84
N MET A 149 6.50 -1.41 -4.61
CA MET A 149 7.53 -1.02 -5.56
C MET A 149 8.66 -2.06 -5.63
N SER A 150 9.34 -2.14 -6.77
CA SER A 150 10.48 -3.04 -6.98
C SER A 150 11.70 -2.38 -7.60
N ASP A 151 11.53 -1.27 -8.30
CA ASP A 151 12.59 -0.50 -8.97
C ASP A 151 12.82 0.84 -8.25
N LEU A 152 14.07 1.14 -7.91
CA LEU A 152 14.41 2.40 -7.24
C LEU A 152 14.26 3.64 -8.13
N ASN A 153 14.37 3.51 -9.44
CA ASN A 153 14.12 4.63 -10.34
C ASN A 153 12.61 4.92 -10.42
N GLU A 154 11.79 3.89 -10.43
CA GLU A 154 10.34 4.04 -10.36
C GLU A 154 9.91 4.66 -9.00
N VAL A 155 10.50 4.22 -7.88
CA VAL A 155 10.32 4.83 -6.56
C VAL A 155 10.66 6.32 -6.58
N ARG A 156 11.82 6.70 -7.15
CA ARG A 156 12.22 8.11 -7.26
C ARG A 156 11.24 8.93 -8.08
N ALA A 157 10.77 8.39 -9.20
CA ALA A 157 9.77 9.05 -10.04
C ALA A 157 8.43 9.21 -9.32
N ALA A 158 7.97 8.18 -8.61
CA ALA A 158 6.72 8.22 -7.86
C ALA A 158 6.76 9.23 -6.71
N VAL A 159 7.85 9.25 -5.92
CA VAL A 159 8.03 10.21 -4.83
C VAL A 159 8.17 11.63 -5.36
N GLN A 160 8.89 11.84 -6.47
CA GLN A 160 8.99 13.16 -7.10
C GLN A 160 7.64 13.65 -7.59
N GLY A 161 6.91 12.84 -8.36
CA GLY A 161 5.59 13.21 -8.87
C GLY A 161 4.57 13.48 -7.76
N ALA A 162 4.57 12.63 -6.71
CA ALA A 162 3.72 12.82 -5.54
C ALA A 162 4.01 14.14 -4.81
N ARG A 163 5.28 14.50 -4.65
CA ARG A 163 5.70 15.74 -3.97
C ARG A 163 5.37 16.99 -4.76
N GLU A 164 5.54 16.94 -6.08
CA GLU A 164 5.22 18.06 -6.97
C GLU A 164 3.71 18.33 -7.04
N ALA A 165 2.91 17.26 -7.05
CA ALA A 165 1.46 17.33 -7.22
C ALA A 165 0.66 17.49 -5.92
N GLY A 166 1.19 16.97 -4.80
CA GLY A 166 0.55 17.03 -3.48
C GLY A 166 1.42 17.75 -2.44
N PRO A 167 1.74 19.04 -2.61
CA PRO A 167 2.61 19.74 -1.67
C PRO A 167 2.00 19.76 -0.27
N GLY A 168 2.80 19.28 0.71
CA GLY A 168 2.37 19.21 2.11
C GLY A 168 1.58 17.95 2.51
N VAL A 169 1.21 17.09 1.56
CA VAL A 169 0.63 15.78 1.88
C VAL A 169 1.77 14.83 2.24
N PRO A 170 1.71 14.12 3.39
CA PRO A 170 2.70 13.12 3.76
C PRO A 170 2.85 12.03 2.72
N ILE A 171 4.07 11.47 2.59
CA ILE A 171 4.37 10.39 1.63
C ILE A 171 4.87 9.17 2.38
N PHE A 172 4.17 8.05 2.22
CA PHE A 172 4.58 6.72 2.67
C PHE A 172 5.03 5.90 1.47
N CYS A 173 6.06 5.04 1.65
CA CYS A 173 6.53 4.21 0.54
C CYS A 173 6.95 2.82 1.00
N THR A 174 6.47 1.78 0.31
CA THR A 174 6.86 0.39 0.58
C THR A 174 7.34 -0.33 -0.68
N LEU A 175 8.27 -1.27 -0.48
CA LEU A 175 8.75 -2.16 -1.52
C LEU A 175 8.38 -3.61 -1.18
N SER A 176 8.28 -4.44 -2.22
CA SER A 176 8.04 -5.88 -2.09
C SER A 176 9.34 -6.67 -2.31
N PHE A 177 9.66 -7.58 -1.36
CA PHE A 177 10.86 -8.41 -1.38
C PHE A 177 10.47 -9.88 -1.56
N ASP A 178 11.19 -10.58 -2.43
CA ASP A 178 10.99 -11.97 -2.77
C ASP A 178 11.62 -12.96 -1.75
N SER A 179 11.61 -14.24 -2.10
CA SER A 179 12.21 -15.31 -1.30
C SER A 179 13.74 -15.24 -1.16
N HIS A 180 14.41 -14.41 -1.94
CA HIS A 180 15.85 -14.16 -1.87
C HIS A 180 16.18 -12.90 -1.05
N GLY A 181 15.14 -12.24 -0.49
CA GLY A 181 15.28 -10.99 0.25
C GLY A 181 15.69 -9.81 -0.62
N ARG A 182 15.25 -9.81 -1.89
CA ARG A 182 15.45 -8.73 -2.86
C ARG A 182 14.14 -8.41 -3.55
N THR A 183 14.04 -7.21 -4.10
CA THR A 183 12.93 -6.92 -5.01
C THR A 183 13.12 -7.66 -6.34
N ASN A 184 12.07 -7.72 -7.17
CA ASN A 184 12.17 -8.29 -8.53
C ASN A 184 13.24 -7.61 -9.40
N MET A 185 13.64 -6.38 -9.07
CA MET A 185 14.72 -5.63 -9.71
C MET A 185 16.07 -5.80 -9.00
N GLY A 186 16.17 -6.72 -8.03
CA GLY A 186 17.41 -7.07 -7.34
C GLY A 186 17.80 -6.12 -6.20
N VAL A 187 16.97 -5.14 -5.85
CA VAL A 187 17.24 -4.16 -4.79
C VAL A 187 17.24 -4.84 -3.43
N ARG A 188 18.23 -4.53 -2.59
CA ARG A 188 18.32 -5.02 -1.22
C ARG A 188 17.55 -4.12 -0.24
N PRO A 189 17.01 -4.66 0.86
CA PRO A 189 16.26 -3.88 1.84
C PRO A 189 17.05 -2.69 2.43
N GLU A 190 18.32 -2.90 2.75
CA GLU A 190 19.20 -1.85 3.26
C GLU A 190 19.46 -0.73 2.24
N GLU A 191 19.55 -1.06 0.96
CA GLU A 191 19.69 -0.10 -0.14
C GLU A 191 18.39 0.70 -0.32
N ALA A 192 17.24 0.01 -0.32
CA ALA A 192 15.93 0.65 -0.38
C ALA A 192 15.74 1.65 0.77
N ALA A 193 16.08 1.26 2.01
CA ALA A 193 15.97 2.13 3.18
C ALA A 193 16.81 3.41 3.04
N GLN A 194 18.07 3.29 2.57
CA GLN A 194 18.94 4.46 2.36
C GLN A 194 18.39 5.41 1.29
N VAL A 195 17.85 4.86 0.18
CA VAL A 195 17.25 5.68 -0.88
C VAL A 195 15.99 6.38 -0.37
N LEU A 196 15.10 5.69 0.33
CA LEU A 196 13.86 6.27 0.85
C LEU A 196 14.13 7.34 1.92
N LEU A 197 15.12 7.10 2.80
CA LEU A 197 15.60 8.10 3.75
C LEU A 197 16.12 9.35 3.02
N GLY A 198 16.93 9.17 1.96
CA GLY A 198 17.45 10.26 1.15
C GLY A 198 16.38 11.03 0.37
N LEU A 199 15.29 10.37 0.02
CA LEU A 199 14.11 10.99 -0.61
C LEU A 199 13.25 11.75 0.40
N GLY A 200 13.45 11.56 1.71
CA GLY A 200 12.71 12.25 2.76
C GLY A 200 11.23 11.88 2.79
N VAL A 201 10.89 10.61 2.56
CA VAL A 201 9.53 10.12 2.80
C VAL A 201 9.28 10.00 4.31
N ASP A 202 8.03 10.17 4.73
CA ASP A 202 7.68 10.27 6.15
C ASP A 202 7.67 8.92 6.89
N ALA A 203 7.36 7.86 6.16
CA ALA A 203 7.49 6.46 6.62
C ALA A 203 7.74 5.54 5.43
N PHE A 204 8.48 4.45 5.66
CA PHE A 204 8.77 3.49 4.61
C PHE A 204 8.92 2.06 5.14
N GLY A 205 8.91 1.07 4.25
CA GLY A 205 9.06 -0.29 4.69
C GLY A 205 8.82 -1.35 3.63
N ALA A 206 8.18 -2.45 4.04
CA ALA A 206 7.92 -3.59 3.20
C ALA A 206 6.44 -4.00 3.22
N ASN A 207 5.92 -4.37 2.06
CA ASN A 207 4.60 -4.97 1.93
C ASN A 207 4.61 -6.16 0.98
N CYS A 208 3.54 -6.93 0.96
CA CYS A 208 3.49 -8.21 0.26
C CYS A 208 4.61 -9.16 0.71
N GLY A 209 5.49 -9.57 -0.21
CA GLY A 209 6.58 -10.48 0.09
C GLY A 209 6.18 -11.96 0.03
N ALA A 210 7.17 -12.86 0.19
CA ALA A 210 6.96 -14.28 0.00
C ALA A 210 6.43 -15.00 1.26
N THR A 211 6.94 -14.66 2.44
CA THR A 211 6.50 -15.20 3.73
C THR A 211 6.62 -14.15 4.84
N LEU A 212 6.03 -14.43 6.00
CA LEU A 212 6.14 -13.57 7.18
C LEU A 212 7.60 -13.42 7.67
N GLU A 213 8.36 -14.54 7.69
CA GLU A 213 9.78 -14.56 8.08
C GLU A 213 10.64 -13.73 7.13
N MET A 214 10.38 -13.82 5.83
CA MET A 214 11.14 -13.07 4.83
C MET A 214 10.86 -11.58 4.92
N THR A 215 9.59 -11.20 5.15
CA THR A 215 9.23 -9.81 5.40
C THR A 215 9.91 -9.30 6.67
N GLU A 216 9.95 -10.09 7.76
CA GLU A 216 10.68 -9.74 8.98
C GLU A 216 12.17 -9.54 8.69
N GLY A 217 12.79 -10.46 7.95
CA GLY A 217 14.20 -10.34 7.55
C GLY A 217 14.50 -9.07 6.74
N ALA A 218 13.59 -8.65 5.86
CA ALA A 218 13.73 -7.39 5.14
C ALA A 218 13.60 -6.17 6.09
N VAL A 219 12.59 -6.18 6.97
CA VAL A 219 12.35 -5.13 7.96
C VAL A 219 13.53 -4.96 8.92
N VAL A 220 14.12 -6.05 9.40
CA VAL A 220 15.35 -6.02 10.24
C VAL A 220 16.49 -5.28 9.55
N LYS A 221 16.73 -5.57 8.27
CA LYS A 221 17.78 -4.90 7.48
C LYS A 221 17.47 -3.43 7.22
N MET A 222 16.21 -3.09 6.95
CA MET A 222 15.78 -1.70 6.78
C MET A 222 15.94 -0.92 8.08
N HIS A 223 15.54 -1.51 9.22
CA HIS A 223 15.73 -0.90 10.55
C HIS A 223 17.22 -0.66 10.87
N GLN A 224 18.09 -1.62 10.59
CA GLN A 224 19.53 -1.46 10.80
C GLN A 224 20.13 -0.35 9.95
N ALA A 225 19.63 -0.16 8.72
CA ALA A 225 20.08 0.89 7.81
C ALA A 225 19.52 2.28 8.17
N ALA A 226 18.34 2.36 8.82
CA ALA A 226 17.67 3.61 9.19
C ALA A 226 16.90 3.47 10.52
N PRO A 227 17.59 3.37 11.66
CA PRO A 227 17.00 2.96 12.94
C PRO A 227 16.04 3.98 13.56
N GLN A 228 16.05 5.23 13.10
CA GLN A 228 15.16 6.29 13.58
C GLN A 228 13.93 6.50 12.70
N SER A 229 13.84 5.83 11.56
CA SER A 229 12.72 6.00 10.63
C SER A 229 11.50 5.18 11.06
N PRO A 230 10.29 5.74 10.98
CA PRO A 230 9.08 4.97 11.16
C PRO A 230 8.95 3.90 10.07
N LEU A 231 8.82 2.63 10.46
CA LEU A 231 8.71 1.55 9.51
C LEU A 231 7.25 1.15 9.25
N ILE A 232 6.98 0.78 8.00
CA ILE A 232 5.70 0.26 7.53
C ILE A 232 5.86 -1.24 7.24
N VAL A 233 4.96 -2.07 7.78
CA VAL A 233 5.01 -3.51 7.56
C VAL A 233 3.61 -4.05 7.28
N LYS A 234 3.36 -4.46 6.02
CA LYS A 234 2.09 -5.04 5.57
C LYS A 234 2.34 -6.36 4.81
N PRO A 235 2.69 -7.47 5.51
CA PRO A 235 2.98 -8.74 4.85
C PRO A 235 1.72 -9.42 4.32
N ASN A 236 1.91 -10.38 3.40
CA ASN A 236 0.87 -11.34 3.04
C ASN A 236 0.49 -12.22 4.25
N ALA A 237 -0.70 -12.80 4.24
CA ALA A 237 -1.14 -13.75 5.26
C ALA A 237 -0.44 -15.11 5.07
N GLY A 238 0.89 -15.13 5.17
CA GLY A 238 1.72 -16.29 4.95
C GLY A 238 2.07 -16.57 3.49
N LYS A 239 2.42 -17.82 3.19
CA LYS A 239 2.88 -18.23 1.86
C LYS A 239 1.68 -18.57 0.96
N PRO A 240 1.61 -18.00 -0.27
CA PRO A 240 0.59 -18.42 -1.23
C PRO A 240 0.85 -19.84 -1.74
N HIS A 241 -0.21 -20.65 -1.84
CA HIS A 241 -0.22 -21.96 -2.51
C HIS A 241 -1.53 -22.14 -3.28
N LEU A 242 -1.54 -23.08 -4.23
CA LEU A 242 -2.72 -23.36 -5.04
C LEU A 242 -3.53 -24.52 -4.45
N GLU A 243 -4.82 -24.30 -4.25
CA GLU A 243 -5.82 -25.35 -4.04
C GLU A 243 -6.82 -25.33 -5.22
N GLY A 244 -6.63 -26.23 -6.19
CA GLY A 244 -7.35 -26.16 -7.47
C GLY A 244 -6.97 -24.89 -8.22
N GLU A 245 -7.96 -24.04 -8.54
CA GLU A 245 -7.76 -22.74 -9.22
C GLU A 245 -7.64 -21.56 -8.24
N ARG A 246 -7.70 -21.80 -6.93
CA ARG A 246 -7.67 -20.74 -5.92
C ARG A 246 -6.29 -20.60 -5.30
N VAL A 247 -5.86 -19.34 -5.11
CA VAL A 247 -4.69 -19.01 -4.30
C VAL A 247 -5.14 -18.93 -2.84
N ILE A 248 -4.55 -19.80 -2.02
CA ILE A 248 -4.79 -19.84 -0.57
C ILE A 248 -3.54 -19.37 0.15
N TYR A 249 -3.73 -18.73 1.29
CA TYR A 249 -2.69 -18.26 2.19
C TYR A 249 -2.85 -18.97 3.54
N ASP A 250 -1.75 -19.34 4.18
CA ASP A 250 -1.72 -20.29 5.30
C ASP A 250 -1.60 -19.66 6.69
N ALA A 251 -1.30 -18.36 6.81
CA ALA A 251 -1.20 -17.72 8.11
C ALA A 251 -2.57 -17.45 8.74
N THR A 252 -2.71 -17.82 9.99
CA THR A 252 -3.91 -17.54 10.79
C THR A 252 -3.91 -16.09 11.32
N PRO A 253 -5.05 -15.58 11.81
CA PRO A 253 -5.09 -14.29 12.52
C PRO A 253 -4.11 -14.24 13.71
N GLU A 254 -3.93 -15.34 14.44
CA GLU A 254 -3.03 -15.47 15.57
C GLU A 254 -1.56 -15.38 15.15
N ASP A 255 -1.19 -15.98 14.02
CA ASP A 255 0.14 -15.85 13.43
C ASP A 255 0.44 -14.40 13.08
N MET A 256 -0.48 -13.74 12.37
CA MET A 256 -0.36 -12.33 12.00
C MET A 256 -0.22 -11.42 13.22
N ALA A 257 -1.00 -11.68 14.28
CA ALA A 257 -0.88 -10.95 15.55
C ALA A 257 0.47 -11.16 16.22
N GLY A 258 1.01 -12.39 16.18
CA GLY A 258 2.34 -12.72 16.68
C GLY A 258 3.44 -11.93 15.96
N TYR A 259 3.41 -11.91 14.64
CA TYR A 259 4.35 -11.14 13.82
C TYR A 259 4.17 -9.63 13.98
N ALA A 260 2.93 -9.12 14.12
CA ALA A 260 2.69 -7.70 14.34
C ALA A 260 3.42 -7.18 15.59
N ARG A 261 3.40 -7.92 16.71
CA ARG A 261 4.18 -7.56 17.91
C ARG A 261 5.68 -7.52 17.63
N ARG A 262 6.21 -8.47 16.85
CA ARG A 262 7.64 -8.50 16.47
C ARG A 262 7.99 -7.30 15.59
N PHE A 263 7.14 -6.96 14.63
CA PHE A 263 7.34 -5.79 13.76
C PHE A 263 7.36 -4.48 14.55
N VAL A 264 6.45 -4.31 15.52
CA VAL A 264 6.45 -3.14 16.41
C VAL A 264 7.75 -3.05 17.21
N ALA A 265 8.23 -4.17 17.73
CA ALA A 265 9.51 -4.22 18.46
C ALA A 265 10.72 -3.86 17.57
N LEU A 266 10.61 -4.06 16.25
CA LEU A 266 11.61 -3.68 15.25
C LEU A 266 11.44 -2.25 14.71
N GLY A 267 10.61 -1.41 15.34
CA GLY A 267 10.39 -0.03 14.90
C GLY A 267 9.20 0.16 13.94
N GLY A 268 8.37 -0.87 13.73
CA GLY A 268 7.11 -0.74 12.99
C GLY A 268 6.17 0.27 13.64
N ARG A 269 5.75 1.26 12.87
CA ARG A 269 4.78 2.30 13.31
C ARG A 269 3.51 2.25 12.49
N VAL A 270 3.55 1.67 11.31
CA VAL A 270 2.37 1.33 10.50
C VAL A 270 2.41 -0.17 10.27
N VAL A 271 1.44 -0.91 10.83
CA VAL A 271 1.40 -2.37 10.76
C VAL A 271 0.03 -2.82 10.27
N GLY A 272 -0.02 -3.61 9.24
CA GLY A 272 -1.23 -4.12 8.64
C GLY A 272 -1.00 -5.44 7.93
N ALA A 273 -1.74 -5.67 6.86
CA ALA A 273 -1.58 -6.88 6.07
C ALA A 273 -1.79 -6.63 4.57
N CYS A 274 -1.38 -7.58 3.74
CA CYS A 274 -1.55 -7.57 2.30
C CYS A 274 -2.30 -8.84 1.85
N CYS A 275 -1.98 -9.39 0.69
CA CYS A 275 -2.72 -10.48 0.05
C CYS A 275 -3.04 -11.65 1.00
N GLY A 276 -4.22 -12.23 0.83
CA GLY A 276 -4.71 -13.36 1.62
C GLY A 276 -5.26 -13.00 3.00
N SER A 277 -5.01 -11.80 3.52
CA SER A 277 -5.60 -11.38 4.79
C SER A 277 -7.07 -10.95 4.62
N ARG A 278 -7.78 -10.94 5.73
CA ARG A 278 -9.22 -10.61 5.84
C ARG A 278 -9.46 -9.81 7.12
N PRO A 279 -10.65 -9.23 7.33
CA PRO A 279 -10.96 -8.48 8.54
C PRO A 279 -10.61 -9.17 9.87
N PRO A 280 -10.76 -10.51 10.05
CA PRO A 280 -10.30 -11.18 11.27
C PRO A 280 -8.79 -11.05 11.53
N HIS A 281 -7.94 -11.07 10.48
CA HIS A 281 -6.50 -10.87 10.61
C HIS A 281 -6.19 -9.46 11.11
N ILE A 282 -6.84 -8.43 10.51
CA ILE A 282 -6.67 -7.03 10.95
C ILE A 282 -7.13 -6.85 12.39
N ARG A 283 -8.25 -7.48 12.78
CA ARG A 283 -8.72 -7.45 14.18
C ARG A 283 -7.69 -8.04 15.14
N ALA A 284 -7.10 -9.17 14.80
CA ALA A 284 -6.07 -9.80 15.63
C ALA A 284 -4.80 -8.94 15.73
N ILE A 285 -4.39 -8.29 14.62
CA ILE A 285 -3.30 -7.32 14.61
C ILE A 285 -3.64 -6.14 15.53
N ALA A 286 -4.81 -5.51 15.37
CA ALA A 286 -5.23 -4.37 16.17
C ALA A 286 -5.24 -4.69 17.68
N GLN A 287 -5.75 -5.85 18.07
CA GLN A 287 -5.73 -6.31 19.46
C GLN A 287 -4.33 -6.60 20.00
N ALA A 288 -3.39 -6.91 19.13
CA ALA A 288 -2.02 -7.26 19.52
C ALA A 288 -1.09 -6.06 19.72
N VAL A 289 -1.38 -4.92 19.05
CA VAL A 289 -0.48 -3.74 18.98
C VAL A 289 -1.14 -2.42 19.39
N GLY A 290 -2.47 -2.45 19.64
CA GLY A 290 -3.28 -1.30 20.08
C GLY A 290 -3.26 -1.07 21.59
#